data_765804ab5b610746bbf7e444fe832000
#
_entry.id   765804ab5b610746bbf7e444fe832000
#
_cell.length_a   1.000
_cell.length_b   1.000
_cell.length_c   1.000
_cell.angle_alpha   90.00
_cell.angle_beta   90.00
_cell.angle_gamma   90.00
#
_symmetry.space_group_name_H-M   'P 1'
#
loop_
_entity.id
_entity.type
_entity.pdbx_description
1 polymer ?
#
loop_
_entity_poly.entity_id
_entity_poly.type
_entity_poly.pdbx_seq_one_letter_code
_entity_poly.pdbx_strand_id
1 'polypeptide(L)'
;GEMVVQGAVNPDEFYLSKPLLNAGKHAVLRRNLGSKHQKMIYGEEASAGKSVVVVDVEKQERQQFALNDHELQELAKQALIIENHYGSPMDIEWAKDGDDGQIYIVQARPETVKSRENVGTMERYLLKQKGTVICEGRSIGQRIGSGKVRIVTSIKEMDKVQDGDVLVSDMTDPDWEPVMKRAAAIITNRGGRTCHAAIIARELGVPAIVGCGNATEVLTDGQEVTVSCAEGDTGFIYEGALDFEVQRNSIHSMPKLPFKIMMNVGNPD
;
A
#
# COMPACT_ATOMS: atom_id res chain seq x y z
N GLY A 1 -13.42 -0.26 -7.10
CA GLY A 1 -13.60 -1.61 -6.71
C GLY A 1 -12.57 -2.57 -7.25
N GLU A 2 -12.99 -3.53 -8.03
CA GLU A 2 -12.20 -4.71 -8.40
C GLU A 2 -10.81 -4.38 -8.95
N MET A 3 -10.68 -3.48 -9.92
CA MET A 3 -9.38 -3.10 -10.50
C MET A 3 -8.41 -2.46 -9.50
N VAL A 4 -8.92 -1.77 -8.49
CA VAL A 4 -8.11 -1.17 -7.42
C VAL A 4 -7.61 -2.26 -6.46
N VAL A 5 -8.51 -3.16 -6.03
CA VAL A 5 -8.17 -4.27 -5.12
C VAL A 5 -7.19 -5.25 -5.76
N GLN A 6 -7.36 -5.56 -7.05
CA GLN A 6 -6.42 -6.39 -7.81
C GLN A 6 -5.08 -5.71 -8.09
N GLY A 7 -4.96 -4.39 -7.88
CA GLY A 7 -3.74 -3.65 -8.18
C GLY A 7 -3.53 -3.36 -9.68
N ALA A 8 -4.56 -3.59 -10.50
CA ALA A 8 -4.48 -3.36 -11.95
C ALA A 8 -4.34 -1.87 -12.32
N VAL A 9 -4.72 -0.96 -11.41
CA VAL A 9 -4.61 0.49 -11.57
C VAL A 9 -4.01 1.13 -10.34
N ASN A 10 -3.31 2.25 -10.52
CA ASN A 10 -2.86 3.10 -9.42
C ASN A 10 -3.96 4.14 -9.12
N PRO A 11 -4.64 4.03 -7.95
CA PRO A 11 -5.73 4.92 -7.58
C PRO A 11 -5.23 6.28 -7.09
N ASP A 12 -6.16 7.23 -6.96
CA ASP A 12 -5.91 8.45 -6.19
C ASP A 12 -5.79 8.10 -4.70
N GLU A 13 -4.92 8.82 -3.98
CA GLU A 13 -4.73 8.67 -2.54
C GLU A 13 -4.99 9.99 -1.85
N PHE A 14 -5.70 9.96 -0.74
CA PHE A 14 -6.03 11.13 0.07
C PHE A 14 -5.71 10.87 1.54
N TYR A 15 -5.14 11.87 2.19
CA TYR A 15 -4.83 11.82 3.62
C TYR A 15 -5.62 12.91 4.33
N LEU A 16 -6.40 12.51 5.33
CA LEU A 16 -7.24 13.43 6.09
C LEU A 16 -6.89 13.38 7.58
N SER A 17 -7.01 14.52 8.24
CA SER A 17 -6.77 14.68 9.69
C SER A 17 -8.06 14.42 10.47
N LYS A 18 -8.10 13.35 11.27
CA LYS A 18 -9.22 13.08 12.18
C LYS A 18 -9.48 14.23 13.19
N PRO A 19 -8.43 14.84 13.84
CA PRO A 19 -8.65 15.98 14.71
C PRO A 19 -9.28 17.19 14.03
N LEU A 20 -8.86 17.53 12.81
CA LEU A 20 -9.43 18.66 12.07
C LEU A 20 -10.87 18.36 11.64
N LEU A 21 -11.14 17.13 11.21
CA LEU A 21 -12.48 16.70 10.84
C LEU A 21 -13.45 16.78 12.03
N ASN A 22 -13.03 16.29 13.19
CA ASN A 22 -13.80 16.39 14.44
C ASN A 22 -14.03 17.85 14.89
N ALA A 23 -13.10 18.75 14.57
CA ALA A 23 -13.23 20.19 14.83
C ALA A 23 -14.09 20.94 13.79
N GLY A 24 -14.65 20.23 12.81
CA GLY A 24 -15.44 20.83 11.71
C GLY A 24 -14.63 21.69 10.75
N LYS A 25 -13.29 21.49 10.70
CA LYS A 25 -12.37 22.23 9.83
C LYS A 25 -12.06 21.42 8.57
N HIS A 26 -11.49 22.11 7.57
CA HIS A 26 -10.96 21.45 6.38
C HIS A 26 -9.88 20.43 6.78
N ALA A 27 -10.09 19.17 6.45
CA ALA A 27 -9.32 18.05 7.00
C ALA A 27 -8.34 17.41 6.00
N VAL A 28 -8.39 17.78 4.72
CA VAL A 28 -7.53 17.18 3.69
C VAL A 28 -6.11 17.70 3.84
N LEU A 29 -5.16 16.79 4.13
CA LEU A 29 -3.74 17.11 4.34
C LEU A 29 -2.90 16.91 3.08
N ARG A 30 -3.21 15.88 2.30
CA ARG A 30 -2.43 15.51 1.12
C ARG A 30 -3.31 14.79 0.11
N ARG A 31 -2.98 14.98 -1.17
CA ARG A 31 -3.60 14.30 -2.31
C ARG A 31 -2.51 13.82 -3.24
N ASN A 32 -2.60 12.58 -3.69
CA ASN A 32 -1.74 12.02 -4.72
C ASN A 32 -2.63 11.56 -5.88
N LEU A 33 -2.36 12.07 -7.05
CA LEU A 33 -3.09 11.68 -8.25
C LEU A 33 -2.57 10.33 -8.76
N GLY A 34 -3.47 9.36 -8.92
CA GLY A 34 -3.16 8.07 -9.52
C GLY A 34 -3.06 8.13 -11.04
N SER A 35 -2.39 7.17 -11.64
CA SER A 35 -2.27 7.11 -13.10
C SER A 35 -3.59 6.71 -13.80
N LYS A 36 -4.43 5.93 -13.14
CA LYS A 36 -5.79 5.53 -13.56
C LYS A 36 -5.94 5.22 -15.06
N HIS A 37 -5.03 4.38 -15.59
CA HIS A 37 -5.00 4.09 -17.03
C HIS A 37 -6.24 3.39 -17.55
N GLN A 38 -6.88 2.58 -16.71
CA GLN A 38 -8.02 1.76 -17.09
C GLN A 38 -9.18 1.93 -16.10
N LYS A 39 -10.40 1.75 -16.60
CA LYS A 39 -11.62 1.65 -15.80
C LYS A 39 -12.49 0.51 -16.31
N MET A 40 -13.34 0.00 -15.42
CA MET A 40 -14.32 -1.02 -15.74
C MET A 40 -15.70 -0.36 -15.85
N ILE A 41 -16.37 -0.60 -16.94
CA ILE A 41 -17.73 -0.06 -17.21
C ILE A 41 -18.69 -1.20 -17.56
N TYR A 42 -19.99 -0.95 -17.49
CA TYR A 42 -20.97 -1.88 -17.98
C TYR A 42 -20.92 -1.97 -19.50
N GLY A 43 -20.96 -3.19 -20.03
CA GLY A 43 -21.02 -3.45 -21.48
C GLY A 43 -22.43 -3.21 -22.02
N GLU A 44 -22.52 -2.77 -23.28
CA GLU A 44 -23.82 -2.53 -23.97
C GLU A 44 -24.62 -3.81 -24.22
N GLU A 45 -23.99 -4.98 -24.28
CA GLU A 45 -24.67 -6.25 -24.41
C GLU A 45 -24.55 -7.07 -23.12
N ALA A 46 -25.62 -7.08 -22.34
CA ALA A 46 -25.82 -8.02 -21.23
C ALA A 46 -26.00 -9.45 -21.75
N SER A 47 -25.04 -9.99 -22.46
CA SER A 47 -24.95 -11.42 -22.76
C SER A 47 -24.52 -12.15 -21.49
N ALA A 48 -25.24 -13.20 -21.14
CA ALA A 48 -25.05 -13.98 -19.92
C ALA A 48 -23.58 -14.27 -19.64
N GLY A 49 -23.01 -13.59 -18.60
CA GLY A 49 -21.68 -13.84 -18.07
C GLY A 49 -20.60 -12.75 -18.30
N LYS A 50 -20.86 -11.68 -19.08
CA LYS A 50 -19.94 -10.52 -19.24
C LYS A 50 -20.72 -9.22 -19.13
N SER A 51 -21.04 -8.83 -17.91
CA SER A 51 -21.75 -7.57 -17.64
C SER A 51 -20.82 -6.34 -17.61
N VAL A 52 -19.49 -6.52 -17.59
CA VAL A 52 -18.51 -5.44 -17.50
C VAL A 52 -17.37 -5.60 -18.51
N VAL A 53 -16.84 -4.49 -18.99
CA VAL A 53 -15.69 -4.41 -19.90
C VAL A 53 -14.66 -3.45 -19.34
N VAL A 54 -13.37 -3.75 -19.56
CA VAL A 54 -12.26 -2.85 -19.20
C VAL A 54 -11.97 -1.96 -20.41
N VAL A 55 -11.89 -0.67 -20.15
CA VAL A 55 -11.59 0.35 -21.17
C VAL A 55 -10.49 1.28 -20.68
N ASP A 56 -9.73 1.85 -21.61
CA ASP A 56 -8.75 2.88 -21.28
C ASP A 56 -9.45 4.18 -20.86
N VAL A 57 -8.83 4.90 -19.92
CA VAL A 57 -9.33 6.19 -19.43
C VAL A 57 -8.68 7.32 -20.21
N GLU A 58 -9.50 8.25 -20.70
CA GLU A 58 -9.05 9.46 -21.41
C GLU A 58 -8.07 10.28 -20.57
N LYS A 59 -7.05 10.88 -21.22
CA LYS A 59 -6.00 11.64 -20.53
C LYS A 59 -6.55 12.77 -19.65
N GLN A 60 -7.57 13.46 -20.09
CA GLN A 60 -8.19 14.56 -19.32
C GLN A 60 -8.89 14.03 -18.07
N GLU A 61 -9.59 12.90 -18.16
CA GLU A 61 -10.26 12.26 -17.03
C GLU A 61 -9.24 11.75 -15.99
N ARG A 62 -8.12 11.17 -16.43
CA ARG A 62 -7.05 10.72 -15.54
C ARG A 62 -6.39 11.84 -14.73
N GLN A 63 -6.42 13.08 -15.23
CA GLN A 63 -5.84 14.24 -14.57
C GLN A 63 -6.76 14.88 -13.52
N GLN A 64 -7.96 14.34 -13.33
CA GLN A 64 -8.92 14.79 -12.32
C GLN A 64 -8.94 13.81 -11.14
N PHE A 65 -9.10 14.32 -9.93
CA PHE A 65 -9.32 13.48 -8.76
C PHE A 65 -10.71 12.84 -8.82
N ALA A 66 -10.79 11.58 -8.35
CA ALA A 66 -12.04 10.81 -8.31
C ALA A 66 -13.08 11.40 -7.35
N LEU A 67 -12.63 12.09 -6.30
CA LEU A 67 -13.47 12.76 -5.31
C LEU A 67 -13.06 14.22 -5.14
N ASN A 68 -14.04 15.09 -4.91
CA ASN A 68 -13.82 16.48 -4.49
C ASN A 68 -13.72 16.58 -2.96
N ASP A 69 -13.40 17.77 -2.43
CA ASP A 69 -13.16 17.97 -1.00
C ASP A 69 -14.39 17.76 -0.12
N HIS A 70 -15.57 18.09 -0.62
CA HIS A 70 -16.82 17.85 0.10
C HIS A 70 -17.08 16.36 0.25
N GLU A 71 -16.94 15.61 -0.83
CA GLU A 71 -17.10 14.15 -0.86
C GLU A 71 -16.08 13.44 0.02
N LEU A 72 -14.81 13.91 0.01
CA LEU A 72 -13.77 13.38 0.90
C LEU A 72 -14.10 13.59 2.37
N GLN A 73 -14.60 14.77 2.75
CA GLN A 73 -14.96 15.04 4.13
C GLN A 73 -16.20 14.23 4.56
N GLU A 74 -17.19 14.05 3.69
CA GLU A 74 -18.37 13.23 3.98
C GLU A 74 -17.98 11.76 4.16
N LEU A 75 -17.18 11.20 3.27
CA LEU A 75 -16.64 9.83 3.39
C LEU A 75 -15.85 9.66 4.69
N ALA A 76 -14.99 10.61 5.03
CA ALA A 76 -14.20 10.56 6.25
C ALA A 76 -15.04 10.67 7.53
N LYS A 77 -16.14 11.44 7.52
CA LYS A 77 -17.09 11.47 8.64
C LYS A 77 -17.76 10.11 8.84
N GLN A 78 -18.19 9.46 7.75
CA GLN A 78 -18.75 8.12 7.82
C GLN A 78 -17.74 7.12 8.38
N ALA A 79 -16.47 7.19 7.95
CA ALA A 79 -15.39 6.36 8.46
C ALA A 79 -15.17 6.56 9.97
N LEU A 80 -15.23 7.81 10.48
CA LEU A 80 -15.13 8.09 11.91
C LEU A 80 -16.32 7.55 12.71
N ILE A 81 -17.54 7.62 12.17
CA ILE A 81 -18.72 7.05 12.81
C ILE A 81 -18.54 5.53 12.97
N ILE A 82 -18.08 4.87 11.93
CA ILE A 82 -17.81 3.42 11.92
C ILE A 82 -16.70 3.08 12.93
N GLU A 83 -15.56 3.77 12.88
CA GLU A 83 -14.45 3.57 13.82
C GLU A 83 -14.89 3.74 15.28
N ASN A 84 -15.66 4.79 15.57
CA ASN A 84 -16.19 5.04 16.93
C ASN A 84 -17.17 3.95 17.37
N HIS A 85 -17.99 3.43 16.46
CA HIS A 85 -18.95 2.37 16.76
C HIS A 85 -18.23 1.06 17.14
N TYR A 86 -17.20 0.67 16.39
CA TYR A 86 -16.44 -0.56 16.64
C TYR A 86 -15.30 -0.40 17.65
N GLY A 87 -14.93 0.85 18.02
CA GLY A 87 -13.84 1.13 18.95
C GLY A 87 -12.43 0.80 18.43
N SER A 88 -12.29 0.59 17.13
CA SER A 88 -11.02 0.23 16.46
C SER A 88 -10.96 0.80 15.04
N PRO A 89 -9.76 1.04 14.49
CA PRO A 89 -9.62 1.40 13.08
C PRO A 89 -10.26 0.36 12.16
N MET A 90 -10.99 0.85 11.15
CA MET A 90 -11.73 0.01 10.24
C MET A 90 -11.26 0.25 8.81
N ASP A 91 -11.16 -0.84 8.06
CA ASP A 91 -11.02 -0.86 6.61
C ASP A 91 -12.43 -0.81 6.00
N ILE A 92 -12.69 0.16 5.13
CA ILE A 92 -14.02 0.34 4.56
C ILE A 92 -13.97 0.32 3.03
N GLU A 93 -14.97 -0.30 2.44
CA GLU A 93 -15.25 -0.19 1.02
C GLU A 93 -16.46 0.72 0.81
N TRP A 94 -16.42 1.52 -0.23
CA TRP A 94 -17.44 2.49 -0.54
C TRP A 94 -17.68 2.59 -2.04
N ALA A 95 -18.83 3.10 -2.42
CA ALA A 95 -19.19 3.40 -3.79
C ALA A 95 -19.89 4.75 -3.86
N LYS A 96 -19.68 5.48 -4.95
CA LYS A 96 -20.44 6.66 -5.29
C LYS A 96 -21.47 6.27 -6.35
N ASP A 97 -22.73 6.48 -6.06
CA ASP A 97 -23.82 6.22 -6.98
C ASP A 97 -23.79 7.21 -8.13
N GLY A 98 -24.00 6.74 -9.36
CA GLY A 98 -23.97 7.55 -10.57
C GLY A 98 -25.26 8.36 -10.79
N ASP A 99 -26.38 7.93 -10.20
CA ASP A 99 -27.69 8.57 -10.41
C ASP A 99 -27.92 9.68 -9.40
N ASP A 100 -27.64 9.45 -8.10
CA ASP A 100 -27.88 10.44 -7.04
C ASP A 100 -26.62 11.15 -6.55
N GLY A 101 -25.42 10.67 -6.94
CA GLY A 101 -24.13 11.21 -6.56
C GLY A 101 -23.74 10.99 -5.10
N GLN A 102 -24.50 10.21 -4.34
CA GLN A 102 -24.24 9.93 -2.92
C GLN A 102 -23.16 8.87 -2.74
N ILE A 103 -22.47 8.93 -1.61
CA ILE A 103 -21.47 7.92 -1.22
C ILE A 103 -22.11 6.93 -0.25
N TYR A 104 -21.99 5.66 -0.58
CA TYR A 104 -22.49 4.54 0.20
C TYR A 104 -21.35 3.68 0.70
N ILE A 105 -21.37 3.35 2.00
CA ILE A 105 -20.47 2.33 2.56
C ILE A 105 -21.03 0.96 2.21
N VAL A 106 -20.23 0.15 1.54
CA VAL A 106 -20.64 -1.19 1.08
C VAL A 106 -20.07 -2.32 1.93
N GLN A 107 -18.91 -2.07 2.59
CA GLN A 107 -18.33 -3.01 3.53
C GLN A 107 -17.51 -2.27 4.59
N ALA A 108 -17.45 -2.84 5.80
CA ALA A 108 -16.54 -2.43 6.86
C ALA A 108 -15.99 -3.68 7.56
N ARG A 109 -14.66 -3.71 7.78
CA ARG A 109 -13.98 -4.79 8.50
C ARG A 109 -12.90 -4.22 9.41
N PRO A 110 -12.59 -4.85 10.55
CA PRO A 110 -11.51 -4.39 11.40
C PRO A 110 -10.17 -4.37 10.66
N GLU A 111 -9.41 -3.28 10.82
CA GLU A 111 -8.02 -3.22 10.37
C GLU A 111 -7.18 -4.17 11.25
N THR A 112 -6.66 -5.26 10.67
CA THR A 112 -5.95 -6.31 11.42
C THR A 112 -4.47 -6.00 11.62
N VAL A 113 -3.90 -5.07 10.86
CA VAL A 113 -2.46 -4.79 10.83
C VAL A 113 -1.99 -4.06 12.08
N LYS A 114 -2.68 -3.00 12.51
CA LYS A 114 -2.29 -2.20 13.67
C LYS A 114 -2.55 -2.87 15.02
N SER A 115 -3.48 -3.81 15.08
CA SER A 115 -3.78 -4.54 16.32
C SER A 115 -2.71 -5.55 16.72
N ARG A 116 -1.79 -5.90 15.82
CA ARG A 116 -0.66 -6.84 16.06
C ARG A 116 0.68 -6.15 16.28
N GLU A 117 0.80 -4.84 16.05
CA GLU A 117 2.01 -4.13 16.45
C GLU A 117 2.11 -4.18 17.98
N ASN A 118 3.17 -4.79 18.49
CA ASN A 118 3.53 -4.73 19.90
C ASN A 118 3.67 -3.26 20.29
N VAL A 119 2.68 -2.74 20.99
CA VAL A 119 2.51 -1.32 21.39
C VAL A 119 3.70 -0.79 22.21
N GLY A 120 4.74 -1.59 22.47
CA GLY A 120 5.85 -1.25 23.33
C GLY A 120 7.24 -1.18 22.68
N THR A 121 7.42 -1.60 21.42
CA THR A 121 8.77 -1.63 20.81
C THR A 121 8.73 -1.09 19.39
N MET A 122 9.51 -0.04 19.14
CA MET A 122 9.70 0.50 17.80
C MET A 122 10.96 -0.12 17.19
N GLU A 123 10.81 -0.79 16.06
CA GLU A 123 11.92 -1.31 15.25
C GLU A 123 12.28 -0.29 14.16
N ARG A 124 13.55 0.07 14.08
CA ARG A 124 14.11 0.90 13.03
C ARG A 124 15.18 0.14 12.29
N TYR A 125 15.01 -0.01 10.98
CA TYR A 125 15.96 -0.66 10.10
C TYR A 125 16.88 0.40 9.47
N LEU A 126 18.18 0.13 9.47
CA LEU A 126 19.20 1.04 8.94
C LEU A 126 20.18 0.25 8.07
N LEU A 127 20.26 0.58 6.79
CA LEU A 127 21.33 0.08 5.92
C LEU A 127 22.67 0.63 6.40
N LYS A 128 23.67 -0.24 6.57
CA LYS A 128 25.02 0.17 6.94
C LYS A 128 25.78 0.82 5.78
N GLN A 129 25.45 0.41 4.56
CA GLN A 129 26.01 0.98 3.34
C GLN A 129 24.98 0.91 2.21
N LYS A 130 25.03 1.85 1.29
CA LYS A 130 24.22 1.83 0.07
C LYS A 130 24.92 0.98 -0.99
N GLY A 131 24.14 0.14 -1.66
CA GLY A 131 24.57 -0.64 -2.81
C GLY A 131 24.13 -0.02 -4.14
N THR A 132 24.37 -0.76 -5.23
CA THR A 132 23.83 -0.43 -6.55
C THR A 132 22.32 -0.66 -6.56
N VAL A 133 21.53 0.36 -6.89
CA VAL A 133 20.07 0.24 -7.06
C VAL A 133 19.78 -0.41 -8.41
N ILE A 134 19.05 -1.52 -8.40
CA ILE A 134 18.60 -2.21 -9.63
C ILE A 134 17.27 -1.62 -10.09
N CYS A 135 16.32 -1.48 -9.19
CA CYS A 135 15.03 -0.85 -9.46
C CYS A 135 14.43 -0.29 -8.18
N GLU A 136 13.37 0.49 -8.34
CA GLU A 136 12.68 1.15 -7.24
C GLU A 136 11.17 1.11 -7.43
N GLY A 137 10.43 1.39 -6.36
CA GLY A 137 8.97 1.44 -6.39
C GLY A 137 8.41 2.05 -5.12
N ARG A 138 7.13 1.81 -4.87
CA ARG A 138 6.46 2.30 -3.67
C ARG A 138 6.78 1.41 -2.47
N SER A 139 7.34 1.99 -1.43
CA SER A 139 7.65 1.32 -0.17
C SER A 139 6.38 0.92 0.60
N ILE A 140 6.33 -0.30 1.08
CA ILE A 140 5.31 -0.84 1.97
C ILE A 140 5.98 -1.35 3.25
N GLY A 141 5.62 -0.73 4.36
CA GLY A 141 6.30 -0.96 5.63
C GLY A 141 7.57 -0.12 5.78
N GLN A 142 8.41 -0.49 6.78
CA GLN A 142 9.66 0.21 7.10
C GLN A 142 10.83 -0.76 7.34
N ARG A 143 10.67 -2.00 6.88
CA ARG A 143 11.64 -3.07 7.10
C ARG A 143 12.58 -3.22 5.91
N ILE A 144 13.66 -3.97 6.15
CA ILE A 144 14.60 -4.42 5.14
C ILE A 144 14.59 -5.95 5.13
N GLY A 145 14.60 -6.55 3.95
CA GLY A 145 14.71 -7.98 3.76
C GLY A 145 15.74 -8.30 2.68
N SER A 146 16.52 -9.36 2.85
CA SER A 146 17.49 -9.83 1.86
C SER A 146 17.24 -11.30 1.54
N GLY A 147 17.44 -11.69 0.30
CA GLY A 147 17.29 -13.05 -0.15
C GLY A 147 17.48 -13.24 -1.64
N LYS A 148 17.26 -14.46 -2.10
CA LYS A 148 17.35 -14.79 -3.54
C LYS A 148 16.04 -14.46 -4.23
N VAL A 149 16.13 -13.79 -5.35
CA VAL A 149 15.00 -13.51 -6.23
C VAL A 149 14.36 -14.81 -6.72
N ARG A 150 13.03 -14.88 -6.61
CA ARG A 150 12.19 -15.89 -7.26
C ARG A 150 11.13 -15.22 -8.09
N ILE A 151 11.28 -15.28 -9.39
CA ILE A 151 10.31 -14.73 -10.34
C ILE A 151 9.20 -15.77 -10.52
N VAL A 152 7.99 -15.39 -10.11
CA VAL A 152 6.80 -16.25 -10.17
C VAL A 152 5.76 -15.55 -11.03
N THR A 153 5.37 -16.21 -12.10
CA THR A 153 4.40 -15.67 -13.07
C THR A 153 3.00 -16.26 -12.93
N SER A 154 2.89 -17.38 -12.21
CA SER A 154 1.61 -18.04 -11.96
C SER A 154 1.61 -18.82 -10.65
N ILE A 155 0.41 -19.07 -10.12
CA ILE A 155 0.16 -19.88 -8.91
C ILE A 155 0.85 -21.25 -8.99
N LYS A 156 0.96 -21.83 -10.18
CA LYS A 156 1.57 -23.15 -10.37
C LYS A 156 3.08 -23.18 -10.09
N GLU A 157 3.71 -22.03 -10.01
CA GLU A 157 5.16 -21.87 -9.78
C GLU A 157 5.51 -21.50 -8.35
N MET A 158 4.53 -21.40 -7.45
CA MET A 158 4.75 -20.99 -6.05
C MET A 158 5.72 -21.89 -5.27
N ASP A 159 5.81 -23.17 -5.65
CA ASP A 159 6.74 -24.12 -5.01
C ASP A 159 8.21 -23.77 -5.23
N LYS A 160 8.53 -22.90 -6.20
CA LYS A 160 9.88 -22.40 -6.44
C LYS A 160 10.37 -21.50 -5.28
N VAL A 161 9.46 -20.84 -4.58
CA VAL A 161 9.81 -19.90 -3.50
C VAL A 161 10.06 -20.67 -2.21
N GLN A 162 11.29 -20.55 -1.70
CA GLN A 162 11.70 -21.12 -0.42
C GLN A 162 11.61 -20.07 0.69
N ASP A 163 11.69 -20.53 1.95
CA ASP A 163 11.73 -19.63 3.09
C ASP A 163 12.94 -18.69 3.00
N GLY A 164 12.67 -17.38 3.10
CA GLY A 164 13.70 -16.35 3.01
C GLY A 164 14.03 -15.88 1.59
N ASP A 165 13.38 -16.41 0.55
CA ASP A 165 13.51 -15.87 -0.80
C ASP A 165 12.77 -14.52 -0.98
N VAL A 166 13.14 -13.75 -1.98
CA VAL A 166 12.45 -12.53 -2.40
C VAL A 166 11.49 -12.86 -3.53
N LEU A 167 10.20 -12.77 -3.24
CA LEU A 167 9.14 -13.01 -4.22
C LEU A 167 9.04 -11.84 -5.20
N VAL A 168 9.17 -12.12 -6.49
CA VAL A 168 9.03 -11.14 -7.56
C VAL A 168 7.94 -11.58 -8.53
N SER A 169 6.97 -10.71 -8.79
CA SER A 169 5.85 -10.99 -9.69
C SER A 169 5.36 -9.74 -10.40
N ASP A 170 4.57 -9.91 -11.43
CA ASP A 170 3.88 -8.79 -12.07
C ASP A 170 2.82 -8.18 -11.12
N MET A 171 1.99 -9.04 -10.53
CA MET A 171 1.00 -8.70 -9.49
C MET A 171 0.67 -9.96 -8.68
N THR A 172 0.03 -9.78 -7.52
CA THR A 172 -0.45 -10.89 -6.69
C THR A 172 -1.97 -10.82 -6.51
N ASP A 173 -2.58 -11.96 -6.22
CA ASP A 173 -3.99 -12.11 -5.85
C ASP A 173 -4.12 -12.91 -4.52
N PRO A 174 -5.32 -13.11 -3.96
CA PRO A 174 -5.51 -13.78 -2.68
C PRO A 174 -4.89 -15.18 -2.56
N ASP A 175 -4.78 -15.91 -3.64
CA ASP A 175 -4.22 -17.28 -3.63
C ASP A 175 -2.70 -17.29 -3.40
N TRP A 176 -2.03 -16.12 -3.44
CA TRP A 176 -0.59 -15.98 -3.22
C TRP A 176 -0.19 -15.84 -1.75
N GLU A 177 -1.13 -15.70 -0.82
CA GLU A 177 -0.83 -15.51 0.59
C GLU A 177 0.11 -16.59 1.19
N PRO A 178 -0.05 -17.90 0.88
CA PRO A 178 0.85 -18.93 1.42
C PRO A 178 2.32 -18.74 1.04
N VAL A 179 2.60 -18.28 -0.18
CA VAL A 179 3.99 -18.03 -0.62
C VAL A 179 4.52 -16.70 -0.09
N MET A 180 3.67 -15.69 0.03
CA MET A 180 4.05 -14.40 0.61
C MET A 180 4.48 -14.53 2.08
N LYS A 181 3.92 -15.48 2.84
CA LYS A 181 4.30 -15.77 4.23
C LYS A 181 5.73 -16.27 4.39
N ARG A 182 6.27 -16.93 3.37
CA ARG A 182 7.64 -17.49 3.38
C ARG A 182 8.68 -16.49 2.87
N ALA A 183 8.24 -15.47 2.14
CA ALA A 183 9.12 -14.51 1.52
C ALA A 183 9.80 -13.59 2.54
N ALA A 184 11.10 -13.31 2.35
CA ALA A 184 11.84 -12.28 3.07
C ALA A 184 11.43 -10.87 2.63
N ALA A 185 11.00 -10.71 1.38
CA ALA A 185 10.46 -9.49 0.81
C ALA A 185 9.59 -9.80 -0.42
N ILE A 186 8.76 -8.83 -0.81
CA ILE A 186 7.85 -8.95 -1.95
C ILE A 186 8.07 -7.78 -2.90
N ILE A 187 8.16 -8.06 -4.20
CA ILE A 187 8.33 -7.06 -5.25
C ILE A 187 7.28 -7.28 -6.33
N THR A 188 6.57 -6.22 -6.74
CA THR A 188 5.62 -6.30 -7.84
C THR A 188 5.83 -5.20 -8.87
N ASN A 189 5.64 -5.54 -10.16
CA ASN A 189 5.67 -4.54 -11.23
C ASN A 189 4.52 -3.56 -11.10
N ARG A 190 3.33 -4.08 -10.80
CA ARG A 190 2.09 -3.31 -10.70
C ARG A 190 1.58 -3.24 -9.28
N GLY A 191 0.76 -2.23 -9.02
CA GLY A 191 0.06 -2.05 -7.76
C GLY A 191 0.47 -0.77 -7.05
N GLY A 192 -0.41 -0.33 -6.16
CA GLY A 192 -0.23 0.79 -5.25
C GLY A 192 -0.31 0.35 -3.80
N ARG A 193 -0.40 1.31 -2.87
CA ARG A 193 -0.44 1.04 -1.42
C ARG A 193 -1.66 0.24 -0.94
N THR A 194 -2.68 0.15 -1.77
CA THR A 194 -3.95 -0.54 -1.48
C THR A 194 -4.12 -1.84 -2.28
N CYS A 195 -3.14 -2.26 -3.09
CA CYS A 195 -3.20 -3.53 -3.78
C CYS A 195 -3.05 -4.71 -2.81
N HIS A 196 -3.45 -5.89 -3.26
CA HIS A 196 -3.37 -7.12 -2.46
C HIS A 196 -1.97 -7.35 -1.88
N ALA A 197 -0.91 -7.25 -2.71
CA ALA A 197 0.47 -7.40 -2.24
C ALA A 197 0.80 -6.46 -1.06
N ALA A 198 0.36 -5.19 -1.14
CA ALA A 198 0.62 -4.20 -0.10
C ALA A 198 -0.15 -4.48 1.19
N ILE A 199 -1.40 -4.93 1.09
CA ILE A 199 -2.24 -5.26 2.25
C ILE A 199 -1.64 -6.46 2.98
N ILE A 200 -1.41 -7.56 2.27
CA ILE A 200 -0.88 -8.79 2.88
C ILE A 200 0.54 -8.59 3.41
N ALA A 201 1.40 -7.85 2.71
CA ALA A 201 2.75 -7.54 3.21
C ALA A 201 2.72 -6.81 4.56
N ARG A 202 1.78 -5.85 4.75
CA ARG A 202 1.57 -5.21 6.06
C ARG A 202 1.08 -6.19 7.12
N GLU A 203 0.11 -7.03 6.79
CA GLU A 203 -0.44 -8.03 7.71
C GLU A 203 0.62 -9.03 8.17
N LEU A 204 1.48 -9.46 7.27
CA LEU A 204 2.58 -10.39 7.55
C LEU A 204 3.79 -9.70 8.19
N GLY A 205 3.88 -8.37 8.13
CA GLY A 205 5.07 -7.62 8.56
C GLY A 205 6.28 -7.85 7.64
N VAL A 206 6.06 -8.22 6.37
CA VAL A 206 7.10 -8.44 5.37
C VAL A 206 7.31 -7.14 4.58
N PRO A 207 8.55 -6.68 4.33
CA PRO A 207 8.78 -5.52 3.47
C PRO A 207 8.33 -5.81 2.05
N ALA A 208 7.64 -4.86 1.42
CA ALA A 208 7.28 -4.99 0.02
C ALA A 208 7.52 -3.70 -0.76
N ILE A 209 7.88 -3.83 -2.02
CA ILE A 209 7.99 -2.73 -2.98
C ILE A 209 7.03 -3.04 -4.13
N VAL A 210 6.06 -2.15 -4.32
CA VAL A 210 5.04 -2.31 -5.35
C VAL A 210 5.13 -1.21 -6.41
N GLY A 211 4.67 -1.51 -7.63
CA GLY A 211 4.67 -0.53 -8.71
C GLY A 211 6.06 -0.25 -9.29
N CYS A 212 6.97 -1.23 -9.30
CA CYS A 212 8.32 -1.09 -9.86
C CYS A 212 8.33 -0.96 -11.40
N GLY A 213 7.26 -1.32 -12.06
CA GLY A 213 7.13 -1.25 -13.52
C GLY A 213 7.76 -2.42 -14.26
N ASN A 214 9.01 -2.73 -14.02
CA ASN A 214 9.81 -3.71 -14.78
C ASN A 214 10.68 -4.65 -13.94
N ALA A 215 10.37 -4.83 -12.65
CA ALA A 215 11.19 -5.68 -11.76
C ALA A 215 11.38 -7.10 -12.29
N THR A 216 10.34 -7.69 -12.90
CA THR A 216 10.41 -9.04 -13.51
C THR A 216 11.33 -9.13 -14.73
N GLU A 217 11.72 -7.99 -15.31
CA GLU A 217 12.60 -7.91 -16.48
C GLU A 217 14.05 -7.62 -16.10
N VAL A 218 14.25 -6.76 -15.08
CA VAL A 218 15.58 -6.30 -14.67
C VAL A 218 16.22 -7.16 -13.59
N LEU A 219 15.42 -7.91 -12.82
CA LEU A 219 15.89 -8.89 -11.85
C LEU A 219 16.05 -10.26 -12.50
N THR A 220 17.03 -11.03 -12.04
CA THR A 220 17.29 -12.39 -12.52
C THR A 220 16.92 -13.41 -11.44
N ASP A 221 16.25 -14.49 -11.83
CA ASP A 221 15.90 -15.58 -10.90
C ASP A 221 17.17 -16.15 -10.23
N GLY A 222 17.15 -16.31 -8.92
CA GLY A 222 18.30 -16.74 -8.12
C GLY A 222 19.31 -15.65 -7.76
N GLN A 223 19.19 -14.42 -8.27
CA GLN A 223 20.03 -13.28 -7.90
C GLN A 223 19.82 -12.91 -6.42
N GLU A 224 20.89 -12.66 -5.68
CA GLU A 224 20.81 -12.08 -4.34
C GLU A 224 20.50 -10.58 -4.40
N VAL A 225 19.53 -10.15 -3.59
CA VAL A 225 19.14 -8.74 -3.50
C VAL A 225 18.80 -8.36 -2.07
N THR A 226 18.88 -7.05 -1.80
CA THR A 226 18.37 -6.44 -0.57
C THR A 226 17.24 -5.48 -0.92
N VAL A 227 16.08 -5.67 -0.30
CA VAL A 227 14.87 -4.90 -0.46
C VAL A 227 14.72 -3.97 0.73
N SER A 228 14.87 -2.66 0.51
CA SER A 228 14.81 -1.64 1.56
C SER A 228 13.52 -0.83 1.46
N CYS A 229 12.71 -0.89 2.51
CA CYS A 229 11.55 -0.03 2.74
C CYS A 229 11.83 1.01 3.84
N ALA A 230 13.07 1.15 4.33
CA ALA A 230 13.43 1.98 5.47
C ALA A 230 13.81 3.42 5.08
N GLU A 231 13.81 3.77 3.80
CA GLU A 231 14.31 5.04 3.29
C GLU A 231 13.19 6.03 2.91
N GLY A 232 11.99 5.82 3.40
CA GLY A 232 10.82 6.68 3.19
C GLY A 232 9.79 6.09 2.24
N ASP A 233 9.16 6.93 1.43
CA ASP A 233 8.05 6.54 0.55
C ASP A 233 8.48 5.73 -0.67
N THR A 234 9.75 5.86 -1.07
CA THR A 234 10.37 5.07 -2.14
C THR A 234 11.12 3.90 -1.53
N GLY A 235 10.84 2.70 -2.03
CA GLY A 235 11.56 1.49 -1.71
C GLY A 235 12.60 1.20 -2.78
N PHE A 236 13.75 0.66 -2.38
CA PHE A 236 14.87 0.38 -3.26
C PHE A 236 15.24 -1.09 -3.23
N ILE A 237 15.49 -1.65 -4.40
CA ILE A 237 16.05 -2.99 -4.57
C ILE A 237 17.54 -2.84 -4.92
N TYR A 238 18.38 -3.29 -4.02
CA TYR A 238 19.84 -3.23 -4.15
C TYR A 238 20.39 -4.57 -4.58
N GLU A 239 21.49 -4.52 -5.36
CA GLU A 239 22.27 -5.69 -5.74
C GLU A 239 22.96 -6.30 -4.52
N GLY A 240 22.87 -7.63 -4.36
CA GLY A 240 23.54 -8.40 -3.32
C GLY A 240 22.87 -8.33 -1.94
N ALA A 241 23.43 -9.10 -1.02
CA ALA A 241 23.03 -9.10 0.38
C ALA A 241 23.79 -7.97 1.11
N LEU A 242 23.12 -6.87 1.39
CA LEU A 242 23.68 -5.75 2.13
C LEU A 242 23.47 -5.90 3.64
N ASP A 243 24.47 -5.48 4.41
CA ASP A 243 24.36 -5.45 5.87
C ASP A 243 23.42 -4.32 6.33
N PHE A 244 22.53 -4.65 7.25
CA PHE A 244 21.65 -3.69 7.90
C PHE A 244 21.54 -3.98 9.41
N GLU A 245 21.20 -2.96 10.16
CA GLU A 245 21.00 -3.01 11.61
C GLU A 245 19.52 -2.83 11.94
N VAL A 246 19.03 -3.58 12.94
CA VAL A 246 17.69 -3.41 13.50
C VAL A 246 17.81 -2.83 14.90
N GLN A 247 17.51 -1.55 15.04
CA GLN A 247 17.46 -0.86 16.33
C GLN A 247 16.07 -1.04 16.95
N ARG A 248 16.05 -1.60 18.18
CA ARG A 248 14.81 -1.81 18.94
C ARG A 248 14.76 -0.84 20.11
N ASN A 249 13.82 0.10 20.07
CA ASN A 249 13.60 1.06 21.13
C ASN A 249 12.27 0.78 21.83
N SER A 250 12.30 0.63 23.17
CA SER A 250 11.08 0.51 23.95
C SER A 250 10.46 1.91 24.14
N ILE A 251 9.20 2.07 23.73
CA ILE A 251 8.46 3.34 23.87
C ILE A 251 8.20 3.66 25.34
N HIS A 252 8.13 2.65 26.22
CA HIS A 252 7.91 2.82 27.64
C HIS A 252 9.11 3.41 28.41
N SER A 253 10.30 3.43 27.79
CA SER A 253 11.53 3.94 28.42
C SER A 253 11.94 5.34 27.91
N MET A 254 11.09 6.04 27.17
CA MET A 254 11.40 7.39 26.72
C MET A 254 11.46 8.35 27.90
N PRO A 255 12.60 9.04 28.14
CA PRO A 255 12.69 10.03 29.18
C PRO A 255 11.73 11.20 28.88
N LYS A 256 11.10 11.76 29.93
CA LYS A 256 10.36 13.02 29.78
C LYS A 256 11.34 14.10 29.31
N LEU A 257 11.13 14.61 28.11
CA LEU A 257 11.96 15.69 27.57
C LEU A 257 11.68 16.98 28.35
N PRO A 258 12.72 17.75 28.76
CA PRO A 258 12.56 19.02 29.49
C PRO A 258 12.07 20.18 28.60
N PHE A 259 11.84 19.91 27.32
CA PHE A 259 11.39 20.87 26.30
C PHE A 259 10.23 20.32 25.48
N LYS A 260 9.44 21.20 24.87
CA LYS A 260 8.38 20.83 23.93
C LYS A 260 8.99 20.66 22.54
N ILE A 261 8.72 19.51 21.90
CA ILE A 261 8.98 19.36 20.47
C ILE A 261 7.86 20.11 19.74
N MET A 262 8.23 21.13 18.98
CA MET A 262 7.31 21.88 18.12
C MET A 262 7.72 21.67 16.67
N MET A 263 6.74 21.35 15.82
CA MET A 263 6.91 21.28 14.38
C MET A 263 6.39 22.57 13.77
N ASN A 264 7.23 23.27 13.03
CA ASN A 264 6.79 24.38 12.21
C ASN A 264 6.20 23.81 10.92
N VAL A 265 4.88 23.86 10.80
CA VAL A 265 4.18 23.51 9.57
C VAL A 265 4.12 24.80 8.75
N GLY A 266 5.07 24.97 7.86
CA GLY A 266 5.05 26.07 6.89
C GLY A 266 3.94 25.83 5.87
N ASN A 267 3.08 26.81 5.76
CA ASN A 267 1.94 26.93 4.85
C ASN A 267 0.89 25.80 4.92
N PRO A 268 -0.25 26.04 5.54
CA PRO A 268 -1.39 25.14 5.52
C PRO A 268 -2.31 25.36 4.30
N ASP A 269 -1.88 26.14 3.27
CA ASP A 269 -2.65 26.36 2.05
C ASP A 269 -2.57 25.19 1.07
#